data_93989abb4fbfc78c5112b6cc659dcdb4
#
_entry.id   93989abb4fbfc78c5112b6cc659dcdb4
#
_cell.length_a   1.000
_cell.length_b   1.000
_cell.length_c   1.000
_cell.angle_alpha   90.00
_cell.angle_beta   90.00
_cell.angle_gamma   90.00
#
_symmetry.space_group_name_H-M   'P 1'
#
loop_
_entity.id
_entity.type
_entity.pdbx_description
1 polymer ?
#
loop_
_entity_poly.entity_id
_entity_poly.type
_entity_poly.pdbx_seq_one_letter_code
_entity_poly.pdbx_strand_id
1 'polypeptide(L)'
;YMAEVYFVDGTAYDADDFGETDSASGIWKPKSASVTFGNNGYYMEFKASAVGSGSASTIGADTSGETNHLTSAGLATTDQTTDTPTNNFCTGNPLDIGGVLSVNDGYVAWTEGNTNVQQTSGANRVVGWKASTIGITNGKWYFEIKAPTVGHQVFGVGPDTWDGQDGAHAN
;
A
#
# COMPACT_ATOMS: atom_id res chain seq x y z
N TYR A 1 -2.41 -5.38 4.41
CA TYR A 1 -1.14 -4.66 4.54
C TYR A 1 -0.64 -4.74 5.98
N MET A 2 0.67 -4.72 6.15
CA MET A 2 1.32 -4.70 7.47
C MET A 2 2.42 -3.65 7.45
N ALA A 3 2.55 -2.89 8.54
CA ALA A 3 3.61 -1.93 8.78
C ALA A 3 3.88 -1.85 10.29
N GLU A 4 5.12 -1.62 10.66
CA GLU A 4 5.52 -1.34 12.05
C GLU A 4 5.02 -2.38 13.05
N VAL A 5 5.39 -3.64 12.86
CA VAL A 5 4.99 -4.74 13.75
C VAL A 5 5.99 -4.88 14.88
N TYR A 6 5.49 -4.74 16.10
CA TYR A 6 6.25 -4.92 17.33
C TYR A 6 5.86 -6.24 18.00
N PHE A 7 6.84 -7.03 18.38
CA PHE A 7 6.69 -8.15 19.31
C PHE A 7 7.62 -7.92 20.48
N VAL A 8 7.08 -7.91 21.67
CA VAL A 8 7.84 -7.65 22.89
C VAL A 8 7.78 -8.86 23.80
N ASP A 9 8.95 -9.32 24.23
CA ASP A 9 9.12 -10.46 25.13
C ASP A 9 9.34 -9.97 26.59
N GLY A 10 8.54 -10.51 27.49
CA GLY A 10 8.74 -10.34 28.92
C GLY A 10 8.14 -9.09 29.56
N THR A 11 7.66 -8.11 28.79
CA THR A 11 7.05 -6.88 29.30
C THR A 11 5.75 -6.59 28.57
N ALA A 12 4.68 -6.29 29.31
CA ALA A 12 3.43 -5.81 28.73
C ALA A 12 3.47 -4.28 28.59
N TYR A 13 3.08 -3.79 27.43
CA TYR A 13 2.95 -2.39 27.09
C TYR A 13 1.54 -2.06 26.65
N ASP A 14 1.12 -0.82 26.84
CA ASP A 14 -0.19 -0.33 26.45
C ASP A 14 -0.18 0.25 25.02
N ALA A 15 -1.36 0.50 24.47
CA ALA A 15 -1.49 1.09 23.12
C ALA A 15 -0.83 2.48 23.01
N ASP A 16 -0.80 3.21 24.14
CA ASP A 16 -0.18 4.55 24.21
C ASP A 16 1.35 4.51 24.12
N ASP A 17 1.98 3.34 24.28
CA ASP A 17 3.42 3.18 24.05
C ASP A 17 3.75 3.15 22.54
N PHE A 18 2.80 2.71 21.70
CA PHE A 18 2.98 2.52 20.27
C PHE A 18 2.32 3.60 19.40
N GLY A 19 1.43 4.37 19.97
CA GLY A 19 0.73 5.42 19.22
C GLY A 19 0.16 6.50 20.14
N GLU A 20 -0.50 7.45 19.52
CA GLU A 20 -1.15 8.56 20.22
C GLU A 20 -2.40 8.98 19.48
N THR A 21 -3.36 9.56 20.18
CA THR A 21 -4.52 10.19 19.55
C THR A 21 -4.20 11.64 19.24
N ASP A 22 -4.28 12.00 17.96
CA ASP A 22 -4.12 13.38 17.52
C ASP A 22 -5.25 14.24 18.10
N SER A 23 -4.88 15.25 18.88
CA SER A 23 -5.84 16.08 19.61
C SER A 23 -6.72 16.96 18.74
N ALA A 24 -6.30 17.24 17.50
CA ALA A 24 -7.05 18.09 16.56
C ALA A 24 -8.06 17.28 15.76
N SER A 25 -7.69 16.08 15.32
CA SER A 25 -8.52 15.21 14.47
C SER A 25 -9.23 14.09 15.21
N GLY A 26 -8.79 13.76 16.42
CA GLY A 26 -9.28 12.60 17.17
C GLY A 26 -8.82 11.25 16.58
N ILE A 27 -7.93 11.24 15.60
CA ILE A 27 -7.45 10.04 14.92
C ILE A 27 -6.24 9.49 15.68
N TRP A 28 -6.27 8.20 15.98
CA TRP A 28 -5.10 7.50 16.50
C TRP A 28 -4.06 7.35 15.40
N LYS A 29 -2.81 7.68 15.71
CA LYS A 29 -1.66 7.56 14.80
C LYS A 29 -0.50 6.85 15.50
N PRO A 30 0.28 6.04 14.77
CA PRO A 30 1.47 5.41 15.31
C PRO A 30 2.53 6.45 15.69
N LYS A 31 3.32 6.14 16.69
CA LYS A 31 4.52 6.89 17.06
C LYS A 31 5.71 5.96 17.22
N SER A 32 6.91 6.50 17.20
CA SER A 32 8.12 5.74 17.49
C SER A 32 8.06 5.24 18.93
N ALA A 33 7.98 3.92 19.11
CA ALA A 33 7.91 3.30 20.42
C ALA A 33 9.29 3.26 21.11
N SER A 34 9.30 3.50 22.43
CA SER A 34 10.48 3.34 23.27
C SER A 34 10.23 2.17 24.21
N VAL A 35 10.47 0.96 23.72
CA VAL A 35 10.18 -0.29 24.44
C VAL A 35 11.44 -1.14 24.58
N THR A 36 11.47 -1.99 25.61
CA THR A 36 12.51 -3.02 25.75
C THR A 36 12.00 -4.31 25.16
N PHE A 37 12.63 -4.78 24.08
CA PHE A 37 12.12 -5.89 23.31
C PHE A 37 12.27 -7.26 23.98
N GLY A 38 13.29 -7.45 24.82
CA GLY A 38 13.66 -8.76 25.36
C GLY A 38 14.30 -9.65 24.27
N ASN A 39 14.84 -10.80 24.71
CA ASN A 39 15.66 -11.64 23.84
C ASN A 39 14.96 -12.21 22.59
N ASN A 40 13.64 -12.43 22.68
CA ASN A 40 12.86 -12.96 21.58
C ASN A 40 12.01 -11.89 20.88
N GLY A 41 12.11 -10.64 21.32
CA GLY A 41 11.37 -9.53 20.74
C GLY A 41 11.93 -9.11 19.38
N TYR A 42 11.10 -8.44 18.59
CA TYR A 42 11.51 -7.88 17.29
C TYR A 42 10.68 -6.66 16.91
N TYR A 43 11.23 -5.85 16.01
CA TYR A 43 10.54 -4.75 15.37
C TYR A 43 10.71 -4.85 13.84
N MET A 44 9.60 -5.05 13.14
CA MET A 44 9.56 -5.18 11.69
C MET A 44 9.04 -3.90 11.05
N GLU A 45 9.92 -3.16 10.41
CA GLU A 45 9.57 -1.94 9.66
C GLU A 45 9.17 -2.23 8.20
N PHE A 46 9.51 -3.41 7.68
CA PHE A 46 9.33 -3.82 6.27
C PHE A 46 9.93 -2.86 5.23
N LYS A 47 10.97 -2.12 5.59
CA LYS A 47 11.64 -1.16 4.69
C LYS A 47 12.55 -1.81 3.67
N ALA A 48 13.18 -2.92 4.01
CA ALA A 48 14.03 -3.65 3.11
C ALA A 48 13.20 -4.48 2.14
N SER A 49 13.56 -4.47 0.85
CA SER A 49 12.79 -5.12 -0.22
C SER A 49 13.31 -6.50 -0.64
N ALA A 50 14.53 -6.88 -0.24
CA ALA A 50 15.03 -8.20 -0.55
C ALA A 50 14.23 -9.29 0.19
N VAL A 51 14.05 -10.43 -0.46
CA VAL A 51 13.32 -11.60 0.08
C VAL A 51 14.29 -12.76 0.32
N GLY A 52 13.88 -13.73 1.15
CA GLY A 52 14.66 -14.93 1.45
C GLY A 52 15.06 -15.05 2.91
N SER A 53 16.24 -15.62 3.17
CA SER A 53 16.74 -15.86 4.53
C SER A 53 16.81 -14.57 5.35
N GLY A 54 16.39 -14.63 6.60
CA GLY A 54 16.32 -13.47 7.49
C GLY A 54 17.68 -12.77 7.65
N SER A 55 17.71 -11.49 7.38
CA SER A 55 18.87 -10.61 7.58
C SER A 55 18.42 -9.15 7.66
N ALA A 56 19.34 -8.28 8.07
CA ALA A 56 19.08 -6.82 8.14
C ALA A 56 18.74 -6.17 6.78
N SER A 57 18.94 -6.85 5.67
CA SER A 57 18.66 -6.36 4.32
C SER A 57 17.44 -6.97 3.67
N THR A 58 16.69 -7.84 4.37
CA THR A 58 15.51 -8.50 3.85
C THR A 58 14.23 -7.92 4.45
N ILE A 59 13.08 -8.18 3.80
CA ILE A 59 11.77 -7.70 4.23
C ILE A 59 11.42 -8.10 5.67
N GLY A 60 11.97 -9.19 6.17
CA GLY A 60 11.86 -9.65 7.55
C GLY A 60 12.95 -9.12 8.49
N ALA A 61 13.59 -8.00 8.16
CA ALA A 61 14.61 -7.38 8.99
C ALA A 61 14.04 -6.96 10.34
N ASP A 62 14.66 -7.42 11.41
CA ASP A 62 14.42 -6.95 12.76
C ASP A 62 15.32 -5.73 13.03
N THR A 63 14.74 -4.62 13.41
CA THR A 63 15.42 -3.36 13.75
C THR A 63 15.36 -3.04 15.24
N SER A 64 14.90 -3.98 16.08
CA SER A 64 14.86 -3.84 17.54
C SER A 64 16.25 -3.79 18.20
N GLY A 65 17.26 -4.34 17.53
CA GLY A 65 18.61 -4.59 18.09
C GLY A 65 18.84 -6.03 18.55
N GLU A 66 17.78 -6.85 18.65
CA GLU A 66 17.87 -8.24 19.11
C GLU A 66 18.27 -9.22 17.98
N THR A 67 18.25 -8.76 16.74
CA THR A 67 18.64 -9.53 15.54
C THR A 67 17.78 -10.77 15.23
N ASN A 68 16.52 -10.76 15.66
CA ASN A 68 15.54 -11.82 15.43
C ASN A 68 14.91 -11.69 14.02
N HIS A 69 15.74 -11.67 12.97
CA HIS A 69 15.30 -11.52 11.59
C HIS A 69 14.44 -12.70 11.14
N LEU A 70 13.32 -12.42 10.48
CA LEU A 70 12.42 -13.43 9.93
C LEU A 70 12.78 -13.78 8.48
N THR A 71 12.68 -15.05 8.16
CA THR A 71 12.80 -15.53 6.78
C THR A 71 11.47 -15.38 6.07
N SER A 72 11.48 -14.73 4.91
CA SER A 72 10.28 -14.63 4.07
C SER A 72 10.12 -15.88 3.20
N ALA A 73 8.86 -16.31 3.04
CA ALA A 73 8.48 -17.38 2.12
C ALA A 73 7.25 -16.96 1.33
N GLY A 74 7.28 -17.15 0.01
CA GLY A 74 6.16 -16.80 -0.87
C GLY A 74 5.99 -15.29 -1.13
N LEU A 75 6.92 -14.45 -0.67
CA LEU A 75 6.95 -13.02 -0.96
C LEU A 75 7.90 -12.71 -2.12
N ALA A 76 7.55 -11.71 -2.91
CA ALA A 76 8.39 -11.11 -3.94
C ALA A 76 8.79 -9.69 -3.55
N THR A 77 9.83 -9.16 -4.17
CA THR A 77 10.29 -7.77 -3.94
C THR A 77 9.23 -6.72 -4.28
N THR A 78 8.27 -7.07 -5.14
CA THR A 78 7.14 -6.23 -5.54
C THR A 78 5.99 -6.22 -4.54
N ASP A 79 6.06 -7.03 -3.49
CA ASP A 79 5.02 -7.05 -2.44
C ASP A 79 5.24 -5.96 -1.39
N GLN A 80 6.39 -5.30 -1.44
CA GLN A 80 6.65 -4.10 -0.64
C GLN A 80 5.98 -2.88 -1.28
N THR A 81 5.34 -2.07 -0.45
CA THR A 81 4.76 -0.78 -0.85
C THR A 81 5.25 0.33 0.05
N THR A 82 5.22 1.57 -0.45
CA THR A 82 5.46 2.77 0.34
C THR A 82 4.22 3.26 1.07
N ASP A 83 3.08 2.59 0.88
CA ASP A 83 1.85 2.88 1.61
C ASP A 83 2.00 2.45 3.08
N THR A 84 2.00 3.40 3.98
CA THR A 84 2.19 3.21 5.42
C THR A 84 1.15 4.00 6.20
N PRO A 85 0.96 3.73 7.50
CA PRO A 85 0.03 4.52 8.33
C PRO A 85 0.30 6.03 8.34
N THR A 86 1.56 6.41 8.15
CA THR A 86 1.97 7.82 8.12
C THR A 86 2.04 8.40 6.71
N ASN A 87 1.99 7.56 5.69
CA ASN A 87 2.09 7.94 4.29
C ASN A 87 1.10 7.10 3.46
N ASN A 88 -0.17 7.38 3.66
CA ASN A 88 -1.28 6.62 3.10
C ASN A 88 -1.62 7.11 1.69
N PHE A 89 -1.38 6.26 0.70
CA PHE A 89 -1.69 6.53 -0.70
C PHE A 89 -3.11 6.10 -1.07
N CYS A 90 -3.68 6.78 -2.03
CA CYS A 90 -4.89 6.31 -2.69
C CYS A 90 -4.52 5.12 -3.59
N THR A 91 -5.02 3.95 -3.28
CA THR A 91 -4.73 2.71 -4.01
C THR A 91 -5.87 2.33 -4.96
N GLY A 92 -5.53 1.63 -6.03
CA GLY A 92 -6.54 1.05 -6.89
C GLY A 92 -7.29 -0.10 -6.20
N ASN A 93 -8.54 -0.29 -6.59
CA ASN A 93 -9.35 -1.40 -6.10
C ASN A 93 -9.50 -2.46 -7.21
N PRO A 94 -8.83 -3.62 -7.09
CA PRO A 94 -8.94 -4.68 -8.09
C PRO A 94 -10.34 -5.29 -8.19
N LEU A 95 -11.20 -5.06 -7.21
CA LEU A 95 -12.58 -5.55 -7.19
C LEU A 95 -13.57 -4.55 -7.78
N ASP A 96 -13.14 -3.33 -8.01
CA ASP A 96 -13.95 -2.25 -8.57
C ASP A 96 -13.29 -1.71 -9.85
N ILE A 97 -13.29 -2.56 -10.85
CA ILE A 97 -12.79 -2.21 -12.17
C ILE A 97 -13.98 -1.85 -13.02
N GLY A 98 -14.09 -0.57 -13.31
CA GLY A 98 -15.04 -0.08 -14.28
C GLY A 98 -14.56 -0.37 -15.71
N GLY A 99 -15.49 -0.65 -16.63
CA GLY A 99 -15.22 -0.73 -18.04
C GLY A 99 -15.25 -2.12 -18.67
N VAL A 100 -14.93 -2.14 -19.94
CA VAL A 100 -15.19 -3.21 -20.89
C VAL A 100 -14.40 -4.50 -20.63
N LEU A 101 -13.47 -4.50 -19.69
CA LEU A 101 -12.59 -5.64 -19.46
C LEU A 101 -12.56 -6.00 -17.98
N SER A 102 -12.97 -7.21 -17.67
CA SER A 102 -12.88 -7.74 -16.32
C SER A 102 -11.41 -8.03 -15.96
N VAL A 103 -11.09 -7.90 -14.69
CA VAL A 103 -9.80 -8.35 -14.11
C VAL A 103 -9.49 -9.81 -14.44
N ASN A 104 -10.51 -10.61 -14.69
CA ASN A 104 -10.38 -12.04 -14.99
C ASN A 104 -9.75 -12.29 -16.38
N ASP A 105 -9.66 -11.27 -17.21
CA ASP A 105 -9.06 -11.40 -18.54
C ASP A 105 -7.52 -11.28 -18.53
N GLY A 106 -6.90 -11.05 -17.36
CA GLY A 106 -5.45 -11.01 -17.20
C GLY A 106 -4.75 -9.83 -17.88
N TYR A 107 -5.50 -8.79 -18.27
CA TYR A 107 -4.93 -7.63 -18.97
C TYR A 107 -4.41 -6.52 -18.04
N VAL A 108 -4.66 -6.63 -16.76
CA VAL A 108 -4.23 -5.65 -15.74
C VAL A 108 -3.40 -6.34 -14.67
N ALA A 109 -2.21 -5.84 -14.45
CA ALA A 109 -1.38 -6.21 -13.32
C ALA A 109 -1.40 -5.09 -12.28
N TRP A 110 -1.57 -5.49 -11.04
CA TRP A 110 -1.50 -4.63 -9.86
C TRP A 110 -0.24 -4.97 -9.08
N THR A 111 0.57 -3.98 -8.79
CA THR A 111 1.82 -4.14 -8.02
C THR A 111 1.97 -3.04 -7.00
N GLU A 112 2.98 -3.15 -6.15
CA GLU A 112 3.30 -2.15 -5.13
C GLU A 112 2.09 -1.81 -4.23
N GLY A 113 1.40 -2.84 -3.74
CA GLY A 113 0.21 -2.63 -2.91
C GLY A 113 -0.94 -1.92 -3.61
N ASN A 114 -1.12 -2.15 -4.90
CA ASN A 114 -2.13 -1.51 -5.77
C ASN A 114 -1.93 0.00 -5.97
N THR A 115 -0.74 0.53 -5.69
CA THR A 115 -0.37 1.90 -6.06
C THR A 115 0.13 1.99 -7.51
N ASN A 116 0.53 0.85 -8.09
CA ASN A 116 0.94 0.76 -9.49
C ASN A 116 0.02 -0.18 -10.27
N VAL A 117 -0.47 0.32 -11.40
CA VAL A 117 -1.33 -0.43 -12.30
C VAL A 117 -0.71 -0.45 -13.69
N GLN A 118 -0.66 -1.63 -14.31
CA GLN A 118 -0.12 -1.81 -15.63
C GLN A 118 -1.06 -2.64 -16.52
N GLN A 119 -1.26 -2.20 -17.75
CA GLN A 119 -1.86 -3.04 -18.77
C GLN A 119 -0.81 -4.02 -19.30
N THR A 120 -1.07 -5.32 -19.21
CA THR A 120 -0.09 -6.38 -19.48
C THR A 120 -0.14 -6.92 -20.89
N SER A 121 -1.26 -6.80 -21.62
CA SER A 121 -1.39 -7.24 -22.99
C SER A 121 -2.57 -6.62 -23.71
N GLY A 122 -2.64 -6.82 -25.02
CA GLY A 122 -3.78 -6.48 -25.84
C GLY A 122 -3.73 -5.06 -26.40
N ALA A 123 -3.20 -4.92 -27.60
CA ALA A 123 -3.33 -3.69 -28.37
C ALA A 123 -4.82 -3.31 -28.51
N ASN A 124 -5.13 -2.02 -28.38
CA ASN A 124 -6.43 -1.41 -28.62
C ASN A 124 -7.54 -1.73 -27.60
N ARG A 125 -7.21 -1.96 -26.34
CA ARG A 125 -8.23 -2.06 -25.29
C ARG A 125 -8.09 -0.92 -24.30
N VAL A 126 -9.22 -0.32 -23.95
CA VAL A 126 -9.29 0.70 -22.92
C VAL A 126 -9.62 0.00 -21.60
N VAL A 127 -8.75 0.14 -20.63
CA VAL A 127 -8.96 -0.38 -19.28
C VAL A 127 -9.26 0.78 -18.35
N GLY A 128 -10.46 0.80 -17.81
CA GLY A 128 -10.84 1.72 -16.74
C GLY A 128 -10.58 1.10 -15.36
N TRP A 129 -10.09 1.88 -14.45
CA TRP A 129 -9.95 1.50 -13.05
C TRP A 129 -10.19 2.69 -12.14
N LYS A 130 -10.56 2.42 -10.92
CA LYS A 130 -10.78 3.45 -9.90
C LYS A 130 -9.77 3.33 -8.79
N ALA A 131 -9.21 4.46 -8.36
CA ALA A 131 -8.58 4.58 -7.07
C ALA A 131 -9.66 4.98 -6.08
N SER A 132 -10.15 4.02 -5.30
CA SER A 132 -11.37 4.18 -4.52
C SER A 132 -11.15 4.10 -3.00
N THR A 133 -9.90 4.04 -2.57
CA THR A 133 -9.61 3.92 -1.13
C THR A 133 -9.72 5.23 -0.36
N ILE A 134 -9.68 6.37 -1.06
CA ILE A 134 -9.83 7.70 -0.47
C ILE A 134 -10.97 8.42 -1.18
N GLY A 135 -12.11 8.55 -0.51
CA GLY A 135 -13.25 9.34 -0.99
C GLY A 135 -13.08 10.81 -0.63
N ILE A 136 -13.33 11.69 -1.60
CA ILE A 136 -13.29 13.15 -1.41
C ILE A 136 -14.69 13.72 -1.49
N THR A 137 -15.05 14.65 -0.57
CA THR A 137 -16.36 15.28 -0.53
C THR A 137 -16.31 16.77 -0.76
N ASN A 138 -15.64 17.50 0.12
CA ASN A 138 -15.55 18.96 0.10
C ASN A 138 -14.11 19.42 0.30
N GLY A 139 -13.79 20.62 -0.15
CA GLY A 139 -12.49 21.25 0.07
C GLY A 139 -11.61 21.30 -1.19
N LYS A 140 -10.36 21.61 -0.97
CA LYS A 140 -9.31 21.65 -2.01
C LYS A 140 -8.44 20.41 -1.83
N TRP A 141 -8.35 19.61 -2.87
CA TRP A 141 -7.62 18.36 -2.86
C TRP A 141 -6.49 18.40 -3.89
N TYR A 142 -5.43 17.69 -3.60
CA TYR A 142 -4.30 17.50 -4.48
C TYR A 142 -4.02 16.01 -4.61
N PHE A 143 -3.69 15.55 -5.81
CA PHE A 143 -3.23 14.19 -6.06
C PHE A 143 -2.17 14.20 -7.17
N GLU A 144 -1.31 13.23 -7.14
CA GLU A 144 -0.29 12.99 -8.16
C GLU A 144 -0.45 11.62 -8.79
N ILE A 145 -0.27 11.58 -10.11
CA ILE A 145 -0.21 10.35 -10.88
C ILE A 145 1.05 10.39 -11.71
N LYS A 146 1.86 9.34 -11.62
CA LYS A 146 3.02 9.15 -12.47
C LYS A 146 2.67 8.20 -13.61
N ALA A 147 2.74 8.69 -14.85
CA ALA A 147 2.59 7.90 -16.06
C ALA A 147 3.98 7.63 -16.67
N PRO A 148 4.63 6.50 -16.39
CA PRO A 148 5.99 6.23 -16.85
C PRO A 148 6.07 5.91 -18.33
N THR A 149 4.98 5.52 -18.95
CA THR A 149 4.90 5.14 -20.37
C THR A 149 4.00 6.11 -21.11
N VAL A 150 4.46 6.60 -22.25
CA VAL A 150 3.63 7.43 -23.15
C VAL A 150 2.59 6.56 -23.84
N GLY A 151 1.34 7.02 -23.80
CA GLY A 151 0.18 6.35 -24.39
C GLY A 151 -1.06 7.20 -24.22
N HIS A 152 -2.19 6.70 -24.70
CA HIS A 152 -3.47 7.36 -24.45
C HIS A 152 -3.93 7.03 -23.02
N GLN A 153 -3.73 7.98 -22.12
CA GLN A 153 -4.13 7.86 -20.71
C GLN A 153 -5.03 9.03 -20.35
N VAL A 154 -6.13 8.74 -19.69
CA VAL A 154 -7.06 9.75 -19.20
C VAL A 154 -7.17 9.59 -17.70
N PHE A 155 -6.96 10.69 -16.98
CA PHE A 155 -7.06 10.76 -15.53
C PHE A 155 -8.12 11.77 -15.14
N GLY A 156 -8.86 11.50 -14.08
CA GLY A 156 -9.88 12.41 -13.62
C GLY A 156 -10.44 12.03 -12.27
N VAL A 157 -11.42 12.80 -11.83
CA VAL A 157 -12.22 12.55 -10.63
C VAL A 157 -13.65 12.30 -11.09
N GLY A 158 -14.22 11.21 -10.62
CA GLY A 158 -15.58 10.83 -10.94
C GLY A 158 -16.39 10.52 -9.68
N PRO A 159 -17.72 10.42 -9.79
CA PRO A 159 -18.54 9.95 -8.70
C PRO A 159 -18.25 8.48 -8.37
N ASP A 160 -18.59 8.07 -7.17
CA ASP A 160 -18.44 6.67 -6.73
C ASP A 160 -19.28 5.68 -7.56
N THR A 161 -20.38 6.16 -8.15
CA THR A 161 -21.25 5.39 -9.04
C THR A 161 -20.71 5.21 -10.46
N TRP A 162 -19.58 5.82 -10.77
CA TRP A 162 -18.98 5.68 -12.10
C TRP A 162 -18.53 4.24 -12.36
N ASP A 163 -18.98 3.67 -13.44
CA ASP A 163 -18.72 2.27 -13.82
C ASP A 163 -17.48 2.10 -14.73
N GLY A 164 -16.74 3.18 -14.97
CA GLY A 164 -15.55 3.16 -15.82
C GLY A 164 -15.82 3.12 -17.32
N GLN A 165 -17.08 3.17 -17.76
CA GLN A 165 -17.43 3.06 -19.18
C GLN A 165 -17.56 4.42 -19.87
N ASP A 166 -17.95 5.45 -19.14
CA ASP A 166 -18.15 6.78 -19.69
C ASP A 166 -16.83 7.52 -19.90
N GLY A 167 -16.25 7.41 -21.02
CA GLY A 167 -15.00 8.10 -21.38
C GLY A 167 -14.02 7.27 -22.20
N ALA A 168 -14.28 5.99 -22.33
CA ALA A 168 -13.49 5.09 -23.16
C ALA A 168 -13.65 5.35 -24.68
N HIS A 169 -14.49 6.29 -25.06
CA HIS A 169 -14.81 6.62 -26.45
C HIS A 169 -14.49 8.06 -26.84
N ALA A 170 -13.54 8.71 -26.20
CA ALA A 170 -12.99 9.93 -26.78
C ALA A 170 -12.15 9.55 -27.99
N ASN A 171 -12.75 9.74 -29.17
CA ASN A 171 -12.08 9.61 -30.48
C ASN A 171 -10.85 10.53 -30.58
#